data_596a232be758867018f5656ddc2c5735
#
_entry.id   596a232be758867018f5656ddc2c5735
#
_cell.length_a   1.000
_cell.length_b   1.000
_cell.length_c   1.000
_cell.angle_alpha   90.00
_cell.angle_beta   90.00
_cell.angle_gamma   90.00
#
_symmetry.space_group_name_H-M   'P 1'
#
loop_
_entity.id
_entity.type
_entity.pdbx_description
1 polymer ?
#
loop_
_entity_poly.entity_id
_entity_poly.type
_entity_poly.pdbx_seq_one_letter_code
_entity_poly.pdbx_strand_id
1 'polypeptide(L)'
;MGYRNLQECVADLEKVGQLRRIDVPVDPYLELAHIQRRAFRSKSPALLFTRVKGCSFPMLANLFGTTERLHYIFRDSLAGVEAVLAAKADPAAALKHPLRSLRALPALPHMLPRRTSKAPVLENRCALSALPRLVGWPMDGGPFITLPLVYSEDPARPGPDLSLIHI
;
A
#
# COMPACT_ATOMS: atom_id res chain seq x y z
N MET A 1 4.41 -15.44 -4.33
CA MET A 1 4.56 -14.10 -4.97
C MET A 1 3.44 -13.21 -4.47
N GLY A 2 3.72 -11.94 -4.14
CA GLY A 2 2.67 -10.98 -3.79
C GLY A 2 1.72 -10.69 -4.96
N TYR A 3 0.68 -9.92 -4.69
CA TYR A 3 -0.28 -9.51 -5.71
C TYR A 3 0.38 -8.64 -6.80
N ARG A 4 -0.03 -8.81 -8.04
CA ARG A 4 0.45 -8.00 -9.18
C ARG A 4 -0.13 -6.59 -9.18
N ASN A 5 -1.31 -6.42 -8.59
CA ASN A 5 -2.02 -5.14 -8.50
C ASN A 5 -3.00 -5.15 -7.32
N LEU A 6 -3.54 -3.97 -7.00
CA LEU A 6 -4.48 -3.80 -5.90
C LEU A 6 -5.81 -4.54 -6.13
N GLN A 7 -6.24 -4.70 -7.38
CA GLN A 7 -7.49 -5.38 -7.70
C GLN A 7 -7.44 -6.88 -7.33
N GLU A 8 -6.29 -7.54 -7.57
CA GLU A 8 -6.08 -8.92 -7.13
C GLU A 8 -6.15 -9.05 -5.60
N CYS A 9 -5.53 -8.12 -4.88
CA CYS A 9 -5.60 -8.09 -3.43
C CYS A 9 -7.03 -7.90 -2.93
N VAL A 10 -7.78 -6.97 -3.52
CA VAL A 10 -9.19 -6.73 -3.19
C VAL A 10 -10.03 -7.99 -3.42
N ALA A 11 -9.89 -8.62 -4.58
CA ALA A 11 -10.64 -9.82 -4.92
C ALA A 11 -10.32 -11.01 -3.99
N ASP A 12 -9.05 -11.14 -3.58
CA ASP A 12 -8.63 -12.21 -2.68
C ASP A 12 -9.15 -11.97 -1.25
N LEU A 13 -9.04 -10.75 -0.74
CA LEU A 13 -9.59 -10.38 0.57
C LEU A 13 -11.12 -10.51 0.64
N GLU A 14 -11.81 -10.23 -0.47
CA GLU A 14 -13.26 -10.40 -0.56
C GLU A 14 -13.66 -11.87 -0.45
N LYS A 15 -12.95 -12.78 -1.13
CA LYS A 15 -13.18 -14.24 -1.07
C LYS A 15 -13.06 -14.80 0.35
N VAL A 16 -12.13 -14.28 1.13
CA VAL A 16 -11.90 -14.75 2.51
C VAL A 16 -12.65 -13.93 3.57
N GLY A 17 -13.57 -13.06 3.15
CA GLY A 17 -14.39 -12.26 4.06
C GLY A 17 -13.64 -11.14 4.79
N GLN A 18 -12.41 -10.81 4.36
CA GLN A 18 -11.58 -9.76 4.94
C GLN A 18 -11.78 -8.39 4.26
N LEU A 19 -12.76 -8.29 3.33
CA LEU A 19 -13.13 -7.05 2.66
C LEU A 19 -14.66 -6.99 2.49
N ARG A 20 -15.23 -5.80 2.65
CA ARG A 20 -16.64 -5.48 2.36
C ARG A 20 -16.72 -4.35 1.35
N ARG A 21 -17.63 -4.48 0.39
CA ARG A 21 -18.02 -3.40 -0.51
C ARG A 21 -19.11 -2.55 0.15
N ILE A 22 -18.99 -1.25 -0.01
CA ILE A 22 -19.94 -0.24 0.47
C ILE A 22 -20.44 0.54 -0.75
N ASP A 23 -21.70 0.28 -1.13
CA ASP A 23 -22.31 0.91 -2.31
C ASP A 23 -23.10 2.18 -1.95
N VAL A 24 -23.19 2.52 -0.67
CA VAL A 24 -23.76 3.79 -0.22
C VAL A 24 -22.78 4.93 -0.54
N PRO A 25 -23.27 6.05 -1.10
CA PRO A 25 -22.41 7.20 -1.35
C PRO A 25 -21.75 7.71 -0.07
N VAL A 26 -20.44 7.89 -0.11
CA VAL A 26 -19.63 8.39 1.02
C VAL A 26 -18.98 9.72 0.63
N ASP A 27 -18.91 10.65 1.59
CA ASP A 27 -18.18 11.89 1.42
C ASP A 27 -16.69 11.69 1.77
N PRO A 28 -15.76 12.02 0.84
CA PRO A 28 -14.34 11.95 1.15
C PRO A 28 -13.90 13.05 2.15
N TYR A 29 -14.73 14.08 2.36
CA TYR A 29 -14.49 15.11 3.35
C TYR A 29 -14.97 14.64 4.73
N LEU A 30 -14.06 14.29 5.61
CA LEU A 30 -14.23 13.84 7.01
C LEU A 30 -15.02 12.54 7.20
N GLU A 31 -16.12 12.29 6.46
CA GLU A 31 -16.99 11.14 6.70
C GLU A 31 -16.26 9.82 6.47
N LEU A 32 -15.55 9.67 5.33
CA LEU A 32 -14.81 8.46 5.02
C LEU A 32 -13.73 8.17 6.08
N ALA A 33 -12.98 9.19 6.50
CA ALA A 33 -11.96 9.05 7.52
C ALA A 33 -12.56 8.67 8.88
N HIS A 34 -13.76 9.17 9.20
CA HIS A 34 -14.47 8.81 10.42
C HIS A 34 -14.92 7.35 10.42
N ILE A 35 -15.47 6.89 9.29
CA ILE A 35 -15.84 5.48 9.10
C ILE A 35 -14.61 4.58 9.20
N GLN A 36 -13.50 4.95 8.56
CA GLN A 36 -12.24 4.20 8.63
C GLN A 36 -11.74 4.06 10.07
N ARG A 37 -11.71 5.15 10.85
CA ARG A 37 -11.27 5.10 12.25
C ARG A 37 -12.15 4.18 13.10
N ARG A 38 -13.45 4.20 12.86
CA ARG A 38 -14.39 3.30 13.54
C ARG A 38 -14.14 1.84 13.15
N ALA A 39 -13.96 1.57 11.86
CA ALA A 39 -13.63 0.25 11.34
C ALA A 39 -12.29 -0.28 11.90
N PHE A 40 -11.28 0.57 12.00
CA PHE A 40 -9.99 0.22 12.61
C PHE A 40 -10.14 -0.18 14.08
N ARG A 41 -10.84 0.64 14.87
CA ARG A 41 -11.06 0.35 16.31
C ARG A 41 -11.83 -0.94 16.56
N SER A 42 -12.79 -1.26 15.70
CA SER A 42 -13.60 -2.50 15.80
C SER A 42 -12.95 -3.70 15.11
N LYS A 43 -11.70 -3.57 14.62
CA LYS A 43 -10.99 -4.61 13.85
C LYS A 43 -11.82 -5.15 12.68
N SER A 44 -12.62 -4.30 12.06
CA SER A 44 -13.49 -4.65 10.93
C SER A 44 -12.66 -5.06 9.70
N PRO A 45 -13.28 -5.77 8.73
CA PRO A 45 -12.70 -5.99 7.41
C PRO A 45 -12.27 -4.69 6.73
N ALA A 46 -11.45 -4.79 5.68
CA ALA A 46 -11.19 -3.69 4.76
C ALA A 46 -12.52 -3.23 4.11
N LEU A 47 -12.61 -1.96 3.75
CA LEU A 47 -13.81 -1.35 3.20
C LEU A 47 -13.48 -0.80 1.81
N LEU A 48 -14.21 -1.25 0.78
CA LEU A 48 -14.14 -0.70 -0.55
C LEU A 48 -15.40 0.13 -0.81
N PHE A 49 -15.25 1.45 -0.81
CA PHE A 49 -16.31 2.38 -1.17
C PHE A 49 -16.39 2.50 -2.69
N THR A 50 -17.47 2.02 -3.28
CA THR A 50 -17.67 2.01 -4.74
C THR A 50 -18.25 3.33 -5.25
N ARG A 51 -18.86 4.12 -4.36
CA ARG A 51 -19.48 5.41 -4.67
C ARG A 51 -18.94 6.50 -3.75
N VAL A 52 -18.01 7.30 -4.30
CA VAL A 52 -17.43 8.45 -3.60
C VAL A 52 -18.01 9.72 -4.17
N LYS A 53 -18.55 10.61 -3.32
CA LYS A 53 -19.13 11.88 -3.77
C LYS A 53 -18.09 12.73 -4.50
N GLY A 54 -18.47 13.27 -5.63
CA GLY A 54 -17.61 14.14 -6.45
C GLY A 54 -16.46 13.44 -7.16
N CYS A 55 -16.44 12.10 -7.18
CA CYS A 55 -15.36 11.33 -7.79
C CYS A 55 -15.87 10.03 -8.41
N SER A 56 -15.29 9.63 -9.54
CA SER A 56 -15.58 8.34 -10.19
C SER A 56 -14.67 7.19 -9.69
N PHE A 57 -13.61 7.50 -8.95
CA PHE A 57 -12.72 6.48 -8.44
C PHE A 57 -13.26 5.88 -7.13
N PRO A 58 -13.19 4.54 -6.96
CA PRO A 58 -13.49 3.92 -5.68
C PRO A 58 -12.37 4.22 -4.68
N MET A 59 -12.68 4.14 -3.38
CA MET A 59 -11.70 4.29 -2.32
C MET A 59 -11.63 3.03 -1.46
N LEU A 60 -10.42 2.54 -1.23
CA LEU A 60 -10.15 1.43 -0.33
C LEU A 60 -9.64 1.97 1.01
N ALA A 61 -10.29 1.56 2.09
CA ALA A 61 -9.94 1.97 3.44
C ALA A 61 -9.72 0.77 4.36
N ASN A 62 -9.02 0.98 5.47
CA ASN A 62 -8.75 -0.03 6.50
C ASN A 62 -8.03 -1.29 5.96
N LEU A 63 -7.27 -1.17 4.85
CA LEU A 63 -6.58 -2.30 4.24
C LEU A 63 -5.61 -2.98 5.22
N PHE A 64 -4.84 -2.18 5.94
CA PHE A 64 -3.84 -2.63 6.91
C PHE A 64 -4.35 -2.54 8.37
N GLY A 65 -5.64 -2.68 8.59
CA GLY A 65 -6.28 -2.44 9.88
C GLY A 65 -6.14 -3.56 10.91
N THR A 66 -5.67 -4.75 10.55
CA THR A 66 -5.40 -5.85 11.49
C THR A 66 -4.12 -6.59 11.14
N THR A 67 -3.44 -7.12 12.16
CA THR A 67 -2.20 -7.89 11.99
C THR A 67 -2.43 -9.17 11.18
N GLU A 68 -3.57 -9.85 11.41
CA GLU A 68 -3.92 -11.05 10.68
C GLU A 68 -4.06 -10.76 9.18
N ARG A 69 -4.71 -9.64 8.83
CA ARG A 69 -4.87 -9.24 7.43
C ARG A 69 -3.54 -8.82 6.81
N LEU A 70 -2.65 -8.16 7.55
CA LEU A 70 -1.29 -7.86 7.10
C LEU A 70 -0.53 -9.16 6.79
N HIS A 71 -0.53 -10.12 7.70
CA HIS A 71 0.12 -11.42 7.47
C HIS A 71 -0.49 -12.15 6.27
N TYR A 72 -1.81 -12.08 6.10
CA TYR A 72 -2.48 -12.67 4.96
C TYR A 72 -2.07 -12.00 3.63
N ILE A 73 -2.06 -10.67 3.58
CA ILE A 73 -1.67 -9.91 2.38
C ILE A 73 -0.23 -10.22 1.98
N PHE A 74 0.68 -10.27 2.94
CA PHE A 74 2.10 -10.47 2.69
C PHE A 74 2.58 -11.90 2.90
N ARG A 75 1.68 -12.90 3.00
CA ARG A 75 2.00 -14.29 3.30
C ARG A 75 3.09 -14.90 2.42
N ASP A 76 3.17 -14.48 1.16
CA ASP A 76 4.15 -15.01 0.20
C ASP A 76 5.53 -14.31 0.28
N SER A 77 5.60 -13.13 0.90
CA SER A 77 6.81 -12.29 0.90
C SER A 77 7.38 -12.04 2.29
N LEU A 78 6.56 -12.12 3.34
CA LEU A 78 6.92 -11.73 4.70
C LEU A 78 8.16 -12.47 5.19
N ALA A 79 8.19 -13.79 5.06
CA ALA A 79 9.31 -14.60 5.52
C ALA A 79 10.65 -14.26 4.81
N GLY A 80 10.57 -13.90 3.53
CA GLY A 80 11.74 -13.44 2.77
C GLY A 80 12.24 -12.07 3.24
N VAL A 81 11.31 -11.13 3.50
CA VAL A 81 11.63 -9.80 4.03
C VAL A 81 12.24 -9.90 5.41
N GLU A 82 11.65 -10.69 6.31
CA GLU A 82 12.19 -10.94 7.66
C GLU A 82 13.59 -11.54 7.62
N ALA A 83 13.85 -12.49 6.72
CA ALA A 83 15.16 -13.09 6.55
C ALA A 83 16.22 -12.07 6.07
N VAL A 84 15.85 -11.18 5.14
CA VAL A 84 16.74 -10.11 4.66
C VAL A 84 17.02 -9.11 5.78
N LEU A 85 15.99 -8.69 6.51
CA LEU A 85 16.16 -7.77 7.65
C LEU A 85 17.05 -8.35 8.74
N ALA A 86 16.85 -9.62 9.08
CA ALA A 86 17.68 -10.32 10.07
C ALA A 86 19.16 -10.39 9.62
N ALA A 87 19.41 -10.72 8.35
CA ALA A 87 20.76 -10.76 7.79
C ALA A 87 21.43 -9.38 7.76
N LYS A 88 20.65 -8.31 7.52
CA LYS A 88 21.15 -6.93 7.55
C LYS A 88 21.45 -6.45 8.98
N ALA A 89 20.62 -6.85 9.96
CA ALA A 89 20.77 -6.46 11.36
C ALA A 89 22.00 -7.12 12.02
N ASP A 90 22.27 -8.39 11.68
CA ASP A 90 23.45 -9.13 12.18
C ASP A 90 24.08 -9.96 11.05
N PRO A 91 24.99 -9.35 10.26
CA PRO A 91 25.71 -10.03 9.20
C PRO A 91 26.58 -11.18 9.69
N ALA A 92 27.12 -11.09 10.92
CA ALA A 92 27.98 -12.13 11.49
C ALA A 92 27.19 -13.39 11.85
N ALA A 93 25.98 -13.23 12.42
CA ALA A 93 25.07 -14.34 12.67
C ALA A 93 24.57 -14.96 11.35
N ALA A 94 24.36 -14.15 10.32
CA ALA A 94 23.96 -14.63 9.00
C ALA A 94 25.03 -15.57 8.39
N LEU A 95 26.31 -15.28 8.58
CA LEU A 95 27.42 -16.15 8.15
C LEU A 95 27.53 -17.43 8.97
N LYS A 96 27.25 -17.37 10.29
CA LYS A 96 27.27 -18.53 11.17
C LYS A 96 26.12 -19.51 10.93
N HIS A 97 25.00 -19.02 10.41
CA HIS A 97 23.79 -19.82 10.15
C HIS A 97 23.36 -19.77 8.69
N PRO A 98 24.17 -20.30 7.73
CA PRO A 98 23.93 -20.14 6.30
C PRO A 98 22.58 -20.69 5.84
N LEU A 99 22.08 -21.77 6.44
CA LEU A 99 20.77 -22.36 6.11
C LEU A 99 19.59 -21.42 6.40
N ARG A 100 19.68 -20.56 7.41
CA ARG A 100 18.69 -19.51 7.67
C ARG A 100 18.77 -18.40 6.63
N SER A 101 19.97 -18.02 6.22
CA SER A 101 20.21 -16.98 5.21
C SER A 101 19.76 -17.41 3.81
N LEU A 102 19.73 -18.72 3.51
CA LEU A 102 19.18 -19.26 2.26
C LEU A 102 17.71 -18.88 2.04
N ARG A 103 16.94 -18.65 3.11
CA ARG A 103 15.54 -18.17 3.01
C ARG A 103 15.42 -16.76 2.43
N ALA A 104 16.47 -15.95 2.49
CA ALA A 104 16.51 -14.63 1.89
C ALA A 104 16.76 -14.67 0.36
N LEU A 105 17.37 -15.74 -0.15
CA LEU A 105 17.75 -15.82 -1.59
C LEU A 105 16.60 -15.58 -2.57
N PRO A 106 15.37 -16.14 -2.37
CA PRO A 106 14.26 -15.87 -3.27
C PRO A 106 13.81 -14.40 -3.29
N ALA A 107 14.10 -13.63 -2.22
CA ALA A 107 13.74 -12.22 -2.12
C ALA A 107 14.73 -11.31 -2.83
N LEU A 108 16.00 -11.70 -2.96
CA LEU A 108 17.07 -10.86 -3.52
C LEU A 108 16.78 -10.32 -4.93
N PRO A 109 16.28 -11.11 -5.91
CA PRO A 109 15.94 -10.60 -7.23
C PRO A 109 14.84 -9.54 -7.23
N HIS A 110 13.98 -9.55 -6.19
CA HIS A 110 12.88 -8.61 -6.02
C HIS A 110 13.28 -7.31 -5.30
N MET A 111 14.49 -7.24 -4.76
CA MET A 111 15.04 -6.04 -4.13
C MET A 111 15.64 -5.06 -5.14
N LEU A 112 15.92 -5.51 -6.35
CA LEU A 112 16.49 -4.67 -7.39
C LEU A 112 15.39 -3.97 -8.20
N PRO A 113 15.54 -2.67 -8.52
CA PRO A 113 14.59 -1.96 -9.34
C PRO A 113 14.54 -2.58 -10.74
N ARG A 114 13.34 -2.79 -11.25
CA ARG A 114 13.10 -3.35 -12.56
C ARG A 114 12.50 -2.30 -13.49
N ARG A 115 13.21 -1.94 -14.54
CA ARG A 115 12.67 -1.05 -15.58
C ARG A 115 11.67 -1.80 -16.45
N THR A 116 10.53 -1.20 -16.74
CA THR A 116 9.54 -1.71 -17.69
C THR A 116 9.13 -0.59 -18.65
N SER A 117 9.01 -0.92 -19.92
CA SER A 117 8.50 -0.01 -20.94
C SER A 117 6.97 -0.09 -21.08
N LYS A 118 6.35 -1.14 -20.54
CA LYS A 118 4.90 -1.36 -20.59
C LYS A 118 4.38 -1.42 -19.16
N ALA A 119 3.84 -0.30 -18.69
CA ALA A 119 3.22 -0.20 -17.38
C ALA A 119 1.75 0.25 -17.55
N PRO A 120 0.76 -0.52 -17.10
CA PRO A 120 -0.67 -0.15 -17.22
C PRO A 120 -0.98 1.23 -16.64
N VAL A 121 -0.23 1.68 -15.65
CA VAL A 121 -0.38 3.02 -15.06
C VAL A 121 -0.10 4.15 -16.05
N LEU A 122 0.67 3.90 -17.12
CA LEU A 122 0.97 4.89 -18.16
C LEU A 122 -0.11 5.00 -19.24
N GLU A 123 -1.05 4.05 -19.29
CA GLU A 123 -2.12 4.01 -20.28
C GLU A 123 -3.26 4.97 -19.94
N ASN A 124 -3.35 5.42 -18.69
CA ASN A 124 -4.42 6.27 -18.21
C ASN A 124 -3.87 7.60 -17.71
N ARG A 125 -4.56 8.68 -18.06
CA ARG A 125 -4.27 10.03 -17.58
C ARG A 125 -5.56 10.66 -17.05
N CYS A 126 -5.44 11.35 -15.90
CA CYS A 126 -6.55 12.14 -15.36
C CYS A 126 -6.01 13.44 -14.75
N ALA A 127 -6.88 14.44 -14.62
CA ALA A 127 -6.54 15.63 -13.87
C ALA A 127 -6.53 15.31 -12.37
N LEU A 128 -5.68 15.99 -11.59
CA LEU A 128 -5.67 15.85 -10.13
C LEU A 128 -7.03 16.14 -9.49
N SER A 129 -7.81 17.06 -10.09
CA SER A 129 -9.16 17.39 -9.64
C SER A 129 -10.16 16.25 -9.79
N ALA A 130 -9.86 15.22 -10.59
CA ALA A 130 -10.71 14.04 -10.75
C ALA A 130 -10.49 13.01 -9.62
N LEU A 131 -9.41 13.15 -8.85
CA LEU A 131 -9.11 12.24 -7.73
C LEU A 131 -10.02 12.55 -6.52
N PRO A 132 -10.25 11.55 -5.65
CA PRO A 132 -11.01 11.78 -4.42
C PRO A 132 -10.34 12.85 -3.55
N ARG A 133 -11.11 13.86 -3.14
CA ARG A 133 -10.62 14.95 -2.30
C ARG A 133 -10.67 14.54 -0.82
N LEU A 134 -9.80 13.63 -0.44
CA LEU A 134 -9.74 13.10 0.93
C LEU A 134 -9.23 14.16 1.91
N VAL A 135 -10.07 14.50 2.89
CA VAL A 135 -9.73 15.30 4.07
C VAL A 135 -10.03 14.48 5.31
N GLY A 136 -9.02 14.20 6.13
CA GLY A 136 -9.13 13.31 7.29
C GLY A 136 -9.49 14.00 8.58
N TRP A 137 -9.08 15.26 8.73
CA TRP A 137 -9.26 16.07 9.92
C TRP A 137 -9.75 17.48 9.58
N PRO A 138 -10.54 18.12 10.46
CA PRO A 138 -11.06 19.46 10.20
C PRO A 138 -10.00 20.54 9.99
N MET A 139 -8.79 20.34 10.55
CA MET A 139 -7.66 21.27 10.47
C MET A 139 -6.63 20.88 9.40
N ASP A 140 -6.92 19.89 8.55
CA ASP A 140 -6.04 19.58 7.43
C ASP A 140 -5.98 20.77 6.47
N GLY A 141 -4.79 21.06 5.94
CA GLY A 141 -4.58 22.18 5.00
C GLY A 141 -5.23 22.00 3.63
N GLY A 142 -5.84 20.85 3.37
CA GLY A 142 -6.52 20.49 2.13
C GLY A 142 -6.56 18.99 1.88
N PRO A 143 -7.07 18.56 0.72
CA PRO A 143 -7.07 17.16 0.31
C PRO A 143 -5.65 16.61 0.16
N PHE A 144 -5.44 15.35 0.52
CA PHE A 144 -4.14 14.69 0.42
C PHE A 144 -4.25 13.27 -0.14
N ILE A 145 -3.15 12.77 -0.68
CA ILE A 145 -3.01 11.39 -1.15
C ILE A 145 -2.36 10.58 -0.04
N THR A 146 -3.00 9.48 0.35
CA THR A 146 -2.51 8.58 1.39
C THR A 146 -1.53 7.56 0.83
N LEU A 147 -0.51 7.19 1.63
CA LEU A 147 0.53 6.21 1.27
C LEU A 147 1.23 6.54 -0.06
N PRO A 148 1.63 7.81 -0.31
CA PRO A 148 2.32 8.17 -1.52
C PRO A 148 3.76 7.63 -1.49
N LEU A 149 4.21 7.05 -2.59
CA LEU A 149 5.63 6.86 -2.85
C LEU A 149 6.04 7.95 -3.83
N VAL A 150 6.74 8.96 -3.31
CA VAL A 150 7.15 10.11 -4.12
C VAL A 150 8.52 9.85 -4.71
N TYR A 151 8.61 9.94 -6.02
CA TYR A 151 9.88 9.94 -6.76
C TYR A 151 10.26 11.36 -7.10
N SER A 152 11.47 11.76 -6.74
CA SER A 152 12.05 13.05 -7.10
C SER A 152 13.50 12.88 -7.54
N GLU A 153 14.01 13.84 -8.29
CA GLU A 153 15.40 13.89 -8.72
C GLU A 153 15.94 15.30 -8.42
N ASP A 154 17.15 15.37 -7.88
CA ASP A 154 17.89 16.63 -7.77
C ASP A 154 18.39 17.03 -9.17
N PRO A 155 18.03 18.20 -9.70
CA PRO A 155 18.49 18.66 -10.99
C PRO A 155 20.02 18.81 -11.08
N ALA A 156 20.70 19.04 -9.96
CA ALA A 156 22.15 19.20 -9.88
C ALA A 156 22.89 17.86 -9.66
N ARG A 157 22.20 16.85 -9.17
CA ARG A 157 22.76 15.52 -8.87
C ARG A 157 21.76 14.45 -9.29
N PRO A 158 21.73 14.07 -10.58
CA PRO A 158 20.79 13.05 -11.04
C PRO A 158 20.94 11.73 -10.28
N GLY A 159 19.88 11.30 -9.64
CA GLY A 159 19.77 10.05 -8.90
C GLY A 159 18.39 9.93 -8.29
N PRO A 160 17.85 8.72 -8.16
CA PRO A 160 16.52 8.54 -7.61
C PRO A 160 16.53 8.85 -6.10
N ASP A 161 15.68 9.77 -5.70
CA ASP A 161 15.30 9.97 -4.31
C ASP A 161 13.84 9.55 -4.13
N LEU A 162 13.63 8.54 -3.28
CA LEU A 162 12.31 8.01 -2.98
C LEU A 162 11.96 8.34 -1.53
N SER A 163 10.93 9.12 -1.35
CA SER A 163 10.47 9.52 -0.02
C SER A 163 8.97 9.29 0.17
N LEU A 164 8.59 8.98 1.41
CA LEU A 164 7.20 8.99 1.86
C LEU A 164 6.86 10.29 2.61
N ILE A 165 7.85 11.07 3.01
CA ILE A 165 7.69 12.22 3.92
C ILE A 165 8.42 13.46 3.41
N HIS A 166 9.61 13.30 2.82
CA HIS A 166 10.42 14.45 2.39
C HIS A 166 10.23 14.68 0.89
N ILE A 167 9.67 15.80 0.61
CA ILE A 167 9.57 16.38 -0.73
C ILE A 167 10.36 17.66 -0.75
#